data_09ce0b8b5078809c416d21cd15ff6d1f
#
_entry.id   09ce0b8b5078809c416d21cd15ff6d1f
#
_cell.length_a   1.000
_cell.length_b   1.000
_cell.length_c   1.000
_cell.angle_alpha   90.00
_cell.angle_beta   90.00
_cell.angle_gamma   90.00
#
_symmetry.space_group_name_H-M   'P 1'
#
loop_
_entity.id
_entity.type
_entity.pdbx_description
1 polymer ?
#
loop_
_entity_poly.entity_id
_entity_poly.type
_entity_poly.pdbx_seq_one_letter_code
_entity_poly.pdbx_strand_id
1 'polypeptide(L)'
;MNLHTPYPYWLLKNGFLYEYPALRHPLQVDFLVMGGGITGALTAWYLAHAGISVAVVDRRHIGMGSTCASTALLQYEIDVPMHKLAALVGEKNAARSYHLCIEAIDKLEQICEKLPLPTGFERKPSIYCASKKADLEALDLEFAIRQKHGIRVERWDKAEVTRAFPHFQSPGALFSPHDGAQVDAYSLTHALLQDAMKHGAKVFDKTEIVDIQHEKTQVVLNTGHGHLIRAKQLVIASGYESQDYLEQKVTRFHSTYVLVSEPFESEIWYRDALIWETARPYLYLRTTPDRRVLVGGRDEPFYSPGKRDKLLTKKTRLLAHDFDKRFPTLAPILVDFNWAGTFAETADGLPFIGMVKERPRTIFALGFGGNGIVFSQIAGEIIRDTALGKNNPDAHIFSFDRMNKRGKST
;
A
#
# COMPACT_ATOMS: atom_id res chain seq x y z
N MET A 1 6.18 17.36 -0.50
CA MET A 1 4.77 17.53 -0.95
C MET A 1 3.81 17.27 0.20
N ASN A 2 2.63 17.90 0.26
CA ASN A 2 1.58 17.53 1.21
C ASN A 2 0.78 16.33 0.63
N LEU A 3 0.87 15.17 1.28
CA LEU A 3 0.37 13.89 0.74
C LEU A 3 -1.09 13.61 1.09
N HIS A 4 -1.65 14.27 2.09
CA HIS A 4 -3.04 14.08 2.55
C HIS A 4 -3.57 15.34 3.22
N THR A 5 -4.88 15.38 3.48
CA THR A 5 -5.51 16.40 4.32
C THR A 5 -5.11 16.24 5.80
N PRO A 6 -5.26 17.25 6.68
CA PRO A 6 -4.65 17.26 8.00
C PRO A 6 -5.01 16.10 8.94
N TYR A 7 -6.22 15.55 8.85
CA TYR A 7 -6.76 14.66 9.87
C TYR A 7 -7.22 13.29 9.34
N PRO A 8 -6.30 12.41 8.87
CA PRO A 8 -6.65 11.02 8.56
C PRO A 8 -7.10 10.27 9.81
N TYR A 9 -8.06 9.34 9.63
CA TYR A 9 -8.70 8.60 10.71
C TYR A 9 -7.72 7.93 11.69
N TRP A 10 -6.67 7.31 11.20
CA TRP A 10 -5.71 6.59 12.06
C TRP A 10 -4.96 7.50 13.02
N LEU A 11 -4.66 8.73 12.63
CA LEU A 11 -4.05 9.70 13.53
C LEU A 11 -5.02 10.15 14.63
N LEU A 12 -6.29 10.35 14.29
CA LEU A 12 -7.31 10.73 15.26
C LEU A 12 -7.61 9.59 16.23
N LYS A 13 -7.70 8.34 15.73
CA LYS A 13 -7.97 7.16 16.53
C LYS A 13 -6.85 6.84 17.49
N ASN A 14 -5.59 6.88 17.05
CA ASN A 14 -4.44 6.40 17.81
C ASN A 14 -3.68 7.51 18.55
N GLY A 15 -3.88 8.77 18.17
CA GLY A 15 -3.05 9.85 18.65
C GLY A 15 -1.60 9.73 18.19
N PHE A 16 -0.68 10.32 18.95
CA PHE A 16 0.76 10.29 18.68
C PHE A 16 1.37 9.09 19.41
N LEU A 17 1.64 7.99 18.68
CA LEU A 17 2.05 6.72 19.29
C LEU A 17 3.45 6.75 19.88
N TYR A 18 4.43 7.27 19.13
CA TYR A 18 5.83 7.32 19.54
C TYR A 18 6.53 8.56 19.00
N GLU A 19 7.47 9.09 19.76
CA GLU A 19 8.40 10.14 19.34
C GLU A 19 9.78 9.53 19.12
N TYR A 20 10.40 9.81 17.98
CA TYR A 20 11.75 9.42 17.66
C TYR A 20 12.66 10.66 17.66
N PRO A 21 13.94 10.53 18.04
CA PRO A 21 14.85 11.67 18.03
C PRO A 21 15.13 12.14 16.60
N ALA A 22 15.39 13.43 16.41
CA ALA A 22 16.06 13.90 15.21
C ALA A 22 17.55 13.53 15.26
N LEU A 23 18.16 13.27 14.10
CA LEU A 23 19.59 13.01 14.04
C LEU A 23 20.40 14.27 14.44
N ARG A 24 21.26 14.15 15.44
CA ARG A 24 22.05 15.26 16.03
C ARG A 24 23.56 15.03 15.95
N HIS A 25 24.03 13.98 15.32
CA HIS A 25 25.44 13.62 15.21
C HIS A 25 25.71 12.86 13.89
N PRO A 26 26.95 12.77 13.41
CA PRO A 26 27.28 11.96 12.26
C PRO A 26 26.89 10.49 12.46
N LEU A 27 26.41 9.84 11.41
CA LEU A 27 25.94 8.45 11.44
C LEU A 27 26.66 7.62 10.39
N GLN A 28 27.04 6.39 10.75
CA GLN A 28 27.53 5.38 9.82
C GLN A 28 26.72 4.08 9.99
N VAL A 29 26.25 3.52 8.87
CA VAL A 29 25.45 2.27 8.83
C VAL A 29 25.73 1.50 7.54
N ASP A 30 25.30 0.24 7.50
CA ASP A 30 25.34 -0.53 6.25
C ASP A 30 24.21 -0.07 5.31
N PHE A 31 23.00 0.09 5.83
CA PHE A 31 21.84 0.54 5.08
C PHE A 31 21.21 1.79 5.70
N LEU A 32 20.99 2.80 4.89
CA LEU A 32 20.11 3.91 5.24
C LEU A 32 18.79 3.74 4.50
N VAL A 33 17.68 3.76 5.22
CA VAL A 33 16.33 3.78 4.66
C VAL A 33 15.79 5.21 4.77
N MET A 34 15.54 5.84 3.63
CA MET A 34 14.95 7.18 3.55
C MET A 34 13.44 7.06 3.34
N GLY A 35 12.70 7.41 4.38
CA GLY A 35 11.24 7.31 4.50
C GLY A 35 10.82 6.36 5.61
N GLY A 36 10.15 6.89 6.63
CA GLY A 36 9.64 6.19 7.82
C GLY A 36 8.16 5.81 7.74
N GLY A 37 7.63 5.59 6.54
CA GLY A 37 6.32 5.00 6.31
C GLY A 37 6.35 3.48 6.38
N ILE A 38 5.23 2.82 6.03
CA ILE A 38 5.11 1.36 6.09
C ILE A 38 6.18 0.63 5.27
N THR A 39 6.56 1.16 4.10
CA THR A 39 7.61 0.56 3.25
C THR A 39 8.98 0.59 3.95
N GLY A 40 9.34 1.75 4.51
CA GLY A 40 10.60 1.87 5.25
C GLY A 40 10.61 1.06 6.53
N ALA A 41 9.49 0.97 7.23
CA ALA A 41 9.36 0.17 8.45
C ALA A 41 9.53 -1.33 8.17
N LEU A 42 8.85 -1.89 7.16
CA LEU A 42 9.03 -3.27 6.74
C LEU A 42 10.46 -3.54 6.27
N THR A 43 11.04 -2.64 5.47
CA THR A 43 12.42 -2.74 5.03
C THR A 43 13.40 -2.79 6.22
N ALA A 44 13.26 -1.86 7.16
CA ALA A 44 14.11 -1.80 8.35
C ALA A 44 13.95 -3.03 9.25
N TRP A 45 12.71 -3.52 9.39
CA TRP A 45 12.40 -4.72 10.14
C TRP A 45 13.13 -5.94 9.55
N TYR A 46 13.02 -6.16 8.24
CA TYR A 46 13.68 -7.27 7.55
C TYR A 46 15.22 -7.18 7.61
N LEU A 47 15.79 -5.99 7.45
CA LEU A 47 17.24 -5.78 7.53
C LEU A 47 17.76 -6.00 8.96
N ALA A 48 17.08 -5.46 9.96
CA ALA A 48 17.49 -5.62 11.36
C ALA A 48 17.42 -7.08 11.82
N HIS A 49 16.36 -7.81 11.46
CA HIS A 49 16.24 -9.25 11.74
C HIS A 49 17.26 -10.11 10.99
N ALA A 50 17.82 -9.61 9.90
CA ALA A 50 18.94 -10.23 9.19
C ALA A 50 20.30 -9.88 9.78
N GLY A 51 20.37 -9.12 10.89
CA GLY A 51 21.62 -8.69 11.53
C GLY A 51 22.36 -7.57 10.79
N ILE A 52 21.68 -6.85 9.88
CA ILE A 52 22.28 -5.79 9.07
C ILE A 52 22.12 -4.45 9.80
N SER A 53 23.21 -3.69 9.90
CA SER A 53 23.20 -2.35 10.48
C SER A 53 22.34 -1.41 9.63
N VAL A 54 21.19 -0.97 10.14
CA VAL A 54 20.22 -0.15 9.43
C VAL A 54 19.79 1.07 10.24
N ALA A 55 19.60 2.19 9.54
CA ALA A 55 18.93 3.35 10.11
C ALA A 55 17.78 3.81 9.19
N VAL A 56 16.73 4.32 9.79
CA VAL A 56 15.61 4.96 9.11
C VAL A 56 15.65 6.46 9.40
N VAL A 57 15.48 7.28 8.37
CA VAL A 57 15.31 8.73 8.49
C VAL A 57 14.04 9.18 7.80
N ASP A 58 13.28 10.07 8.42
CA ASP A 58 12.13 10.73 7.79
C ASP A 58 12.18 12.24 8.08
N ARG A 59 11.83 13.05 7.09
CA ARG A 59 11.75 14.50 7.25
C ARG A 59 10.55 14.96 8.08
N ARG A 60 9.51 14.12 8.15
CA ARG A 60 8.33 14.29 9.00
C ARG A 60 8.47 13.45 10.27
N HIS A 61 7.43 13.41 11.07
CA HIS A 61 7.25 12.35 12.04
C HIS A 61 6.97 11.02 11.34
N ILE A 62 7.46 9.93 11.92
CA ILE A 62 7.29 8.57 11.42
C ILE A 62 5.80 8.25 11.18
N GLY A 63 5.49 7.61 10.06
CA GLY A 63 4.14 7.19 9.69
C GLY A 63 3.21 8.31 9.19
N MET A 64 3.62 9.58 9.29
CA MET A 64 2.78 10.73 8.93
C MET A 64 2.83 11.14 7.45
N GLY A 65 3.32 10.26 6.58
CA GLY A 65 3.14 10.37 5.14
C GLY A 65 1.82 9.72 4.70
N SER A 66 1.85 9.01 3.57
CA SER A 66 0.66 8.31 3.05
C SER A 66 0.19 7.15 3.93
N THR A 67 1.02 6.66 4.82
CA THR A 67 0.73 5.53 5.71
C THR A 67 -0.47 5.82 6.61
N CYS A 68 -0.52 6.96 7.29
CA CYS A 68 -1.64 7.33 8.16
C CYS A 68 -2.93 7.64 7.39
N ALA A 69 -2.83 7.89 6.08
CA ALA A 69 -3.96 8.15 5.21
C ALA A 69 -4.44 6.92 4.43
N SER A 70 -3.79 5.77 4.60
CA SER A 70 -4.19 4.51 3.96
C SER A 70 -5.50 4.00 4.54
N THR A 71 -6.38 3.45 3.71
CA THR A 71 -7.56 2.70 4.15
C THR A 71 -7.21 1.30 4.64
N ALA A 72 -6.01 0.83 4.27
CA ALA A 72 -5.38 -0.39 4.78
C ALA A 72 -6.21 -1.66 4.59
N LEU A 73 -6.85 -1.80 3.42
CA LEU A 73 -7.31 -3.07 2.90
C LEU A 73 -6.08 -3.84 2.40
N LEU A 74 -5.90 -5.06 2.84
CA LEU A 74 -4.86 -5.96 2.35
C LEU A 74 -5.51 -6.94 1.40
N GLN A 75 -5.30 -6.74 0.11
CA GLN A 75 -5.88 -7.54 -0.95
C GLN A 75 -4.77 -8.15 -1.81
N TYR A 76 -4.96 -9.39 -2.25
CA TYR A 76 -4.05 -10.01 -3.21
C TYR A 76 -4.35 -9.56 -4.65
N GLU A 77 -5.57 -9.08 -4.86
CA GLU A 77 -5.99 -8.51 -6.12
C GLU A 77 -5.23 -7.22 -6.41
N ILE A 78 -4.58 -7.18 -7.55
CA ILE A 78 -3.85 -6.01 -8.04
C ILE A 78 -4.82 -5.10 -8.80
N ASP A 79 -4.59 -3.79 -8.79
CA ASP A 79 -5.43 -2.80 -9.49
C ASP A 79 -5.68 -3.14 -10.98
N VAL A 80 -4.71 -3.78 -11.62
CA VAL A 80 -4.84 -4.37 -12.95
C VAL A 80 -5.26 -5.83 -12.82
N PRO A 81 -6.49 -6.23 -13.22
CA PRO A 81 -6.94 -7.61 -13.15
C PRO A 81 -5.99 -8.58 -13.84
N MET A 82 -5.88 -9.81 -13.33
CA MET A 82 -4.87 -10.78 -13.74
C MET A 82 -4.93 -11.11 -15.24
N HIS A 83 -6.14 -11.21 -15.82
CA HIS A 83 -6.30 -11.45 -17.27
C HIS A 83 -5.73 -10.30 -18.12
N LYS A 84 -5.80 -9.05 -17.65
CA LYS A 84 -5.18 -7.88 -18.31
C LYS A 84 -3.69 -7.78 -18.02
N LEU A 85 -3.30 -8.06 -16.77
CA LEU A 85 -1.90 -8.06 -16.38
C LEU A 85 -1.09 -9.10 -17.17
N ALA A 86 -1.69 -10.27 -17.46
CA ALA A 86 -1.08 -11.31 -18.29
C ALA A 86 -0.69 -10.80 -19.68
N ALA A 87 -1.49 -9.93 -20.28
CA ALA A 87 -1.18 -9.31 -21.57
C ALA A 87 -0.03 -8.26 -21.48
N LEU A 88 0.17 -7.67 -20.30
CA LEU A 88 1.18 -6.62 -20.09
C LEU A 88 2.57 -7.16 -19.72
N VAL A 89 2.62 -8.20 -18.88
CA VAL A 89 3.88 -8.71 -18.29
C VAL A 89 4.11 -10.21 -18.56
N GLY A 90 3.23 -10.84 -19.31
CA GLY A 90 3.20 -12.30 -19.54
C GLY A 90 2.45 -13.04 -18.43
N GLU A 91 1.74 -14.13 -18.82
CA GLU A 91 0.85 -14.86 -17.92
C GLU A 91 1.59 -15.41 -16.69
N LYS A 92 2.80 -15.95 -16.87
CA LYS A 92 3.61 -16.48 -15.76
C LYS A 92 3.92 -15.41 -14.71
N ASN A 93 4.34 -14.22 -15.13
CA ASN A 93 4.66 -13.12 -14.20
C ASN A 93 3.40 -12.57 -13.55
N ALA A 94 2.28 -12.46 -14.29
CA ALA A 94 1.01 -12.03 -13.75
C ALA A 94 0.52 -12.99 -12.64
N ALA A 95 0.54 -14.29 -12.90
CA ALA A 95 0.17 -15.31 -11.91
C ALA A 95 1.08 -15.26 -10.69
N ARG A 96 2.41 -15.18 -10.90
CA ARG A 96 3.36 -15.11 -9.78
C ARG A 96 3.16 -13.85 -8.95
N SER A 97 2.85 -12.70 -9.56
CA SER A 97 2.57 -11.46 -8.83
C SER A 97 1.37 -11.59 -7.87
N TYR A 98 0.31 -12.26 -8.31
CA TYR A 98 -0.87 -12.52 -7.49
C TYR A 98 -0.55 -13.48 -6.33
N HIS A 99 0.19 -14.56 -6.59
CA HIS A 99 0.66 -15.47 -5.53
C HIS A 99 1.56 -14.75 -4.53
N LEU A 100 2.46 -13.89 -4.99
CA LEU A 100 3.30 -13.09 -4.10
C LEU A 100 2.48 -12.17 -3.20
N CYS A 101 1.36 -11.62 -3.69
CA CYS A 101 0.46 -10.83 -2.86
C CYS A 101 -0.25 -11.70 -1.80
N ILE A 102 -0.68 -12.93 -2.12
CA ILE A 102 -1.23 -13.88 -1.14
C ILE A 102 -0.18 -14.22 -0.08
N GLU A 103 1.01 -14.65 -0.52
CA GLU A 103 2.13 -14.97 0.37
C GLU A 103 2.54 -13.79 1.26
N ALA A 104 2.46 -12.55 0.73
CA ALA A 104 2.76 -11.35 1.50
C ALA A 104 1.75 -11.10 2.62
N ILE A 105 0.46 -11.37 2.39
CA ILE A 105 -0.57 -11.26 3.42
C ILE A 105 -0.36 -12.31 4.50
N ASP A 106 0.00 -13.57 4.13
CA ASP A 106 0.33 -14.64 5.06
C ASP A 106 1.54 -14.29 5.94
N LYS A 107 2.57 -13.69 5.34
CA LYS A 107 3.76 -13.23 6.07
C LYS A 107 3.47 -12.05 6.99
N LEU A 108 2.62 -11.10 6.54
CA LEU A 108 2.18 -9.98 7.38
C LEU A 108 1.43 -10.47 8.62
N GLU A 109 0.57 -11.48 8.50
CA GLU A 109 -0.08 -12.13 9.64
C GLU A 109 0.94 -12.67 10.62
N GLN A 110 1.89 -13.51 10.16
CA GLN A 110 2.96 -14.09 10.98
C GLN A 110 3.85 -13.04 11.66
N ILE A 111 4.08 -11.91 10.98
CA ILE A 111 4.83 -10.79 11.56
C ILE A 111 3.98 -10.13 12.65
N CYS A 112 2.72 -9.79 12.36
CA CYS A 112 1.82 -9.13 13.31
C CYS A 112 1.60 -9.94 14.58
N GLU A 113 1.51 -11.28 14.49
CA GLU A 113 1.40 -12.18 15.65
C GLU A 113 2.61 -12.13 16.60
N LYS A 114 3.79 -11.80 16.07
CA LYS A 114 5.05 -11.74 16.84
C LYS A 114 5.35 -10.34 17.37
N LEU A 115 4.71 -9.32 16.82
CA LEU A 115 4.96 -7.95 17.24
C LEU A 115 4.40 -7.69 18.65
N PRO A 116 5.12 -6.95 19.50
CA PRO A 116 4.73 -6.70 20.88
C PRO A 116 3.57 -5.73 21.05
N LEU A 117 3.13 -5.10 19.96
CA LEU A 117 2.10 -4.06 19.95
C LEU A 117 0.95 -4.45 19.01
N PRO A 118 -0.29 -4.13 19.38
CA PRO A 118 -1.44 -4.44 18.54
C PRO A 118 -1.37 -3.67 17.21
N THR A 119 -1.53 -4.39 16.12
CA THR A 119 -1.48 -3.84 14.76
C THR A 119 -2.86 -3.71 14.13
N GLY A 120 -3.90 -4.26 14.77
CA GLY A 120 -5.23 -4.35 14.19
C GLY A 120 -5.29 -5.25 12.94
N PHE A 121 -4.33 -6.17 12.78
CA PHE A 121 -4.37 -7.16 11.70
C PHE A 121 -5.53 -8.14 11.94
N GLU A 122 -6.33 -8.35 10.91
CA GLU A 122 -7.46 -9.27 10.93
C GLU A 122 -7.70 -9.84 9.54
N ARG A 123 -7.78 -11.17 9.41
CA ARG A 123 -8.17 -11.83 8.15
C ARG A 123 -9.61 -11.48 7.80
N LYS A 124 -9.81 -11.17 6.53
CA LYS A 124 -11.14 -10.86 5.97
C LYS A 124 -11.31 -11.56 4.63
N PRO A 125 -12.52 -12.00 4.29
CA PRO A 125 -12.80 -12.33 2.91
C PRO A 125 -12.78 -11.06 2.05
N SER A 126 -12.56 -11.23 0.74
CA SER A 126 -12.63 -10.15 -0.25
C SER A 126 -13.71 -10.48 -1.27
N ILE A 127 -14.47 -9.46 -1.71
CA ILE A 127 -15.45 -9.61 -2.78
C ILE A 127 -15.22 -8.53 -3.85
N TYR A 128 -14.97 -8.99 -5.08
CA TYR A 128 -14.82 -8.15 -6.27
C TYR A 128 -16.11 -8.15 -7.07
N CYS A 129 -16.86 -7.06 -7.01
CA CYS A 129 -18.22 -6.96 -7.51
C CYS A 129 -18.30 -6.38 -8.92
N ALA A 130 -19.12 -6.97 -9.78
CA ALA A 130 -19.50 -6.35 -11.03
C ALA A 130 -20.36 -5.10 -10.76
N SER A 131 -19.97 -3.95 -11.29
CA SER A 131 -20.72 -2.70 -11.13
C SER A 131 -21.96 -2.66 -12.03
N LYS A 132 -21.92 -3.36 -13.16
CA LYS A 132 -23.03 -3.49 -14.14
C LYS A 132 -22.97 -4.84 -14.85
N LYS A 133 -24.07 -5.25 -15.50
CA LYS A 133 -24.15 -6.55 -16.21
C LYS A 133 -23.08 -6.71 -17.30
N ALA A 134 -22.72 -5.63 -17.98
CA ALA A 134 -21.67 -5.68 -19.03
C ALA A 134 -20.28 -6.05 -18.50
N ASP A 135 -20.05 -5.99 -17.18
CA ASP A 135 -18.75 -6.34 -16.58
C ASP A 135 -18.62 -7.85 -16.29
N LEU A 136 -19.71 -8.64 -16.45
CA LEU A 136 -19.70 -10.06 -16.12
C LEU A 136 -18.74 -10.87 -16.99
N GLU A 137 -18.62 -10.57 -18.27
CA GLU A 137 -17.67 -11.25 -19.17
C GLU A 137 -16.22 -11.07 -18.71
N ALA A 138 -15.83 -9.84 -18.33
CA ALA A 138 -14.51 -9.56 -17.80
C ALA A 138 -14.28 -10.28 -16.45
N LEU A 139 -15.33 -10.39 -15.65
CA LEU A 139 -15.29 -11.12 -14.38
C LEU A 139 -15.10 -12.64 -14.60
N ASP A 140 -15.73 -13.20 -15.63
CA ASP A 140 -15.60 -14.62 -15.98
C ASP A 140 -14.18 -14.94 -16.51
N LEU A 141 -13.58 -14.03 -17.30
CA LEU A 141 -12.18 -14.15 -17.71
C LEU A 141 -11.23 -14.10 -16.51
N GLU A 142 -11.49 -13.19 -15.57
CA GLU A 142 -10.70 -13.07 -14.34
C GLU A 142 -10.82 -14.31 -13.47
N PHE A 143 -12.02 -14.86 -13.32
CA PHE A 143 -12.27 -16.12 -12.62
C PHE A 143 -11.49 -17.28 -13.23
N ALA A 144 -11.63 -17.45 -14.55
CA ALA A 144 -11.00 -18.56 -15.28
C ALA A 144 -9.45 -18.53 -15.13
N ILE A 145 -8.82 -17.35 -15.24
CA ILE A 145 -7.37 -17.26 -15.13
C ILE A 145 -6.91 -17.48 -13.67
N ARG A 146 -7.63 -16.97 -12.68
CA ARG A 146 -7.31 -17.22 -11.27
C ARG A 146 -7.41 -18.71 -10.93
N GLN A 147 -8.48 -19.38 -11.34
CA GLN A 147 -8.61 -20.83 -11.15
C GLN A 147 -7.52 -21.62 -11.87
N LYS A 148 -7.20 -21.28 -13.13
CA LYS A 148 -6.13 -21.93 -13.90
C LYS A 148 -4.80 -21.91 -13.15
N HIS A 149 -4.54 -20.87 -12.38
CA HIS A 149 -3.32 -20.69 -11.58
C HIS A 149 -3.48 -21.07 -10.10
N GLY A 150 -4.53 -21.80 -9.72
CA GLY A 150 -4.71 -22.36 -8.38
C GLY A 150 -5.08 -21.34 -7.30
N ILE A 151 -5.52 -20.14 -7.67
CA ILE A 151 -6.01 -19.15 -6.71
C ILE A 151 -7.44 -19.52 -6.30
N ARG A 152 -7.67 -19.61 -5.01
CA ARG A 152 -8.96 -19.98 -4.43
C ARG A 152 -9.92 -18.81 -4.52
N VAL A 153 -10.86 -18.89 -5.45
CA VAL A 153 -11.88 -17.87 -5.68
C VAL A 153 -13.17 -18.54 -6.11
N GLU A 154 -14.30 -18.03 -5.67
CA GLU A 154 -15.63 -18.49 -6.01
C GLU A 154 -16.28 -17.49 -6.96
N ARG A 155 -16.99 -18.00 -7.97
CA ARG A 155 -17.79 -17.18 -8.88
C ARG A 155 -19.22 -17.14 -8.36
N TRP A 156 -19.63 -16.00 -7.84
CA TRP A 156 -21.00 -15.78 -7.31
C TRP A 156 -21.88 -15.12 -8.35
N ASP A 157 -23.07 -15.66 -8.53
CA ASP A 157 -24.13 -15.02 -9.31
C ASP A 157 -24.87 -13.96 -8.49
N LYS A 158 -25.88 -13.34 -9.12
CA LYS A 158 -26.70 -12.31 -8.46
C LYS A 158 -27.43 -12.87 -7.22
N ALA A 159 -27.91 -14.12 -7.27
CA ALA A 159 -28.68 -14.71 -6.16
C ALA A 159 -27.76 -15.00 -4.97
N GLU A 160 -26.56 -15.50 -5.23
CA GLU A 160 -25.55 -15.75 -4.20
C GLU A 160 -25.07 -14.45 -3.54
N VAL A 161 -24.80 -13.40 -4.34
CA VAL A 161 -24.49 -12.07 -3.80
C VAL A 161 -25.61 -11.55 -2.92
N THR A 162 -26.88 -11.59 -3.41
CA THR A 162 -28.03 -11.09 -2.65
C THR A 162 -28.26 -11.87 -1.36
N ARG A 163 -27.98 -13.19 -1.35
CA ARG A 163 -28.11 -14.03 -0.14
C ARG A 163 -27.10 -13.65 0.93
N ALA A 164 -25.83 -13.44 0.54
CA ALA A 164 -24.76 -13.10 1.48
C ALA A 164 -24.80 -11.61 1.88
N PHE A 165 -25.17 -10.74 0.95
CA PHE A 165 -25.24 -9.29 1.14
C PHE A 165 -26.64 -8.78 0.81
N PRO A 166 -27.65 -8.99 1.66
CA PRO A 166 -29.05 -8.63 1.36
C PRO A 166 -29.25 -7.14 1.14
N HIS A 167 -28.33 -6.32 1.64
CA HIS A 167 -28.35 -4.86 1.54
C HIS A 167 -27.58 -4.31 0.32
N PHE A 168 -26.89 -5.18 -0.42
CA PHE A 168 -26.01 -4.79 -1.51
C PHE A 168 -26.40 -5.46 -2.82
N GLN A 169 -26.42 -4.69 -3.91
CA GLN A 169 -26.79 -5.22 -5.22
C GLN A 169 -25.61 -5.24 -6.17
N SER A 170 -25.31 -6.42 -6.69
CA SER A 170 -24.39 -6.62 -7.81
C SER A 170 -24.91 -7.71 -8.73
N PRO A 171 -24.70 -7.61 -10.06
CA PRO A 171 -25.09 -8.67 -10.99
C PRO A 171 -24.27 -9.96 -10.86
N GLY A 172 -23.14 -9.93 -10.17
CA GLY A 172 -22.26 -11.05 -9.86
C GLY A 172 -20.96 -10.58 -9.25
N ALA A 173 -20.19 -11.49 -8.68
CA ALA A 173 -18.94 -11.17 -8.00
C ALA A 173 -17.93 -12.35 -8.06
N LEU A 174 -16.67 -12.04 -7.76
CA LEU A 174 -15.66 -13.00 -7.34
C LEU A 174 -15.49 -12.89 -5.83
N PHE A 175 -15.63 -14.00 -5.13
CA PHE A 175 -15.50 -14.07 -3.68
C PHE A 175 -14.26 -14.87 -3.30
N SER A 176 -13.38 -14.26 -2.54
CA SER A 176 -12.16 -14.87 -2.00
C SER A 176 -12.33 -15.05 -0.49
N PRO A 177 -12.57 -16.28 0.00
CA PRO A 177 -13.02 -16.50 1.37
C PRO A 177 -11.94 -16.28 2.45
N HIS A 178 -10.63 -16.26 2.07
CA HIS A 178 -9.53 -16.31 3.05
C HIS A 178 -8.34 -15.41 2.74
N ASP A 179 -8.19 -14.90 1.53
CA ASP A 179 -6.94 -14.32 1.05
C ASP A 179 -6.89 -12.78 1.14
N GLY A 180 -7.82 -12.17 1.87
CA GLY A 180 -7.81 -10.75 2.26
C GLY A 180 -7.51 -10.55 3.74
N ALA A 181 -7.16 -9.34 4.11
CA ALA A 181 -6.99 -8.90 5.50
C ALA A 181 -7.17 -7.40 5.63
N GLN A 182 -7.23 -6.92 6.84
CA GLN A 182 -7.16 -5.49 7.17
C GLN A 182 -6.14 -5.26 8.27
N VAL A 183 -5.70 -4.01 8.40
CA VAL A 183 -4.73 -3.62 9.42
C VAL A 183 -4.92 -2.15 9.78
N ASP A 184 -4.36 -1.71 10.88
CA ASP A 184 -4.08 -0.31 11.15
C ASP A 184 -2.65 -0.01 10.67
N ALA A 185 -2.53 0.62 9.51
CA ALA A 185 -1.23 0.84 8.87
C ALA A 185 -0.29 1.73 9.69
N TYR A 186 -0.85 2.69 10.45
CA TYR A 186 -0.08 3.59 11.29
C TYR A 186 0.47 2.84 12.52
N SER A 187 -0.36 2.09 13.22
CA SER A 187 0.06 1.25 14.35
C SER A 187 1.05 0.18 13.94
N LEU A 188 0.82 -0.50 12.79
CA LEU A 188 1.75 -1.50 12.25
C LEU A 188 3.13 -0.89 11.97
N THR A 189 3.19 0.31 11.38
CA THR A 189 4.46 0.99 11.09
C THR A 189 5.27 1.21 12.37
N HIS A 190 4.64 1.69 13.42
CA HIS A 190 5.31 1.91 14.70
C HIS A 190 5.70 0.59 15.37
N ALA A 191 4.84 -0.41 15.35
CA ALA A 191 5.13 -1.73 15.91
C ALA A 191 6.36 -2.39 15.27
N LEU A 192 6.45 -2.33 13.92
CA LEU A 192 7.60 -2.82 13.15
C LEU A 192 8.89 -2.10 13.54
N LEU A 193 8.85 -0.76 13.62
CA LEU A 193 10.05 0.02 13.95
C LEU A 193 10.49 -0.18 15.40
N GLN A 194 9.53 -0.27 16.34
CA GLN A 194 9.86 -0.56 17.74
C GLN A 194 10.52 -1.95 17.87
N ASP A 195 10.05 -2.93 17.13
CA ASP A 195 10.66 -4.26 17.11
C ASP A 195 12.02 -4.26 16.39
N ALA A 196 12.15 -3.58 15.25
CA ALA A 196 13.42 -3.41 14.55
C ALA A 196 14.50 -2.74 15.43
N MET A 197 14.10 -1.76 16.27
CA MET A 197 15.01 -1.10 17.21
C MET A 197 15.54 -2.06 18.27
N LYS A 198 14.76 -3.04 18.74
CA LYS A 198 15.23 -4.10 19.63
C LYS A 198 16.29 -4.99 18.97
N HIS A 199 16.25 -5.05 17.63
CA HIS A 199 17.25 -5.77 16.81
C HIS A 199 18.37 -4.85 16.27
N GLY A 200 18.54 -3.66 16.86
CA GLY A 200 19.67 -2.77 16.58
C GLY A 200 19.42 -1.71 15.50
N ALA A 201 18.23 -1.62 14.92
CA ALA A 201 17.90 -0.53 14.00
C ALA A 201 17.90 0.84 14.74
N LYS A 202 18.27 1.90 14.02
CA LYS A 202 18.19 3.27 14.50
C LYS A 202 17.08 4.00 13.73
N VAL A 203 16.24 4.78 14.42
CA VAL A 203 15.13 5.50 13.80
C VAL A 203 15.20 6.97 14.18
N PHE A 204 15.16 7.84 13.17
CA PHE A 204 15.20 9.28 13.33
C PHE A 204 14.08 9.93 12.55
N ASP A 205 13.24 10.71 13.21
CA ASP A 205 12.27 11.57 12.56
C ASP A 205 12.80 13.00 12.38
N LYS A 206 12.02 13.91 11.79
CA LYS A 206 12.41 15.31 11.58
C LYS A 206 13.84 15.46 11.04
N THR A 207 14.25 14.51 10.21
CA THR A 207 15.60 14.42 9.64
C THR A 207 15.49 14.37 8.12
N GLU A 208 15.55 15.56 7.51
CA GLU A 208 15.48 15.72 6.06
C GLU A 208 16.85 15.50 5.42
N ILE A 209 16.91 14.70 4.36
CA ILE A 209 18.08 14.59 3.50
C ILE A 209 18.01 15.67 2.43
N VAL A 210 19.01 16.52 2.36
CA VAL A 210 19.07 17.66 1.42
C VAL A 210 20.09 17.49 0.31
N ASP A 211 21.04 16.55 0.46
CA ASP A 211 22.03 16.23 -0.56
C ASP A 211 22.41 14.74 -0.50
N ILE A 212 22.65 14.12 -1.66
CA ILE A 212 23.02 12.71 -1.81
C ILE A 212 24.18 12.60 -2.80
N GLN A 213 25.31 12.12 -2.35
CA GLN A 213 26.50 11.91 -3.15
C GLN A 213 26.84 10.42 -3.23
N HIS A 214 26.97 9.89 -4.44
CA HIS A 214 27.29 8.51 -4.70
C HIS A 214 28.81 8.36 -4.89
N GLU A 215 29.47 7.72 -3.92
CA GLU A 215 30.87 7.39 -3.99
C GLU A 215 31.08 5.92 -4.45
N LYS A 216 32.31 5.57 -4.75
CA LYS A 216 32.66 4.23 -5.24
C LYS A 216 32.25 3.11 -4.25
N THR A 217 32.36 3.34 -2.94
CA THR A 217 32.14 2.32 -1.89
C THR A 217 30.98 2.61 -0.96
N GLN A 218 30.41 3.82 -0.98
CA GLN A 218 29.36 4.27 -0.08
C GLN A 218 28.50 5.35 -0.73
N VAL A 219 27.39 5.67 -0.06
CA VAL A 219 26.57 6.87 -0.33
C VAL A 219 26.79 7.81 0.86
N VAL A 220 27.07 9.07 0.56
CA VAL A 220 27.25 10.13 1.56
C VAL A 220 26.07 11.07 1.47
N LEU A 221 25.40 11.32 2.59
CA LEU A 221 24.18 12.13 2.65
C LEU A 221 24.35 13.25 3.67
N ASN A 222 23.84 14.44 3.32
CA ASN A 222 23.79 15.57 4.22
C ASN A 222 22.35 15.80 4.69
N THR A 223 22.18 16.01 6.00
CA THR A 223 20.88 16.36 6.57
C THR A 223 20.69 17.87 6.55
N GLY A 224 19.44 18.35 6.57
CA GLY A 224 19.09 19.77 6.67
C GLY A 224 19.65 20.46 7.93
N HIS A 225 20.05 19.70 8.94
CA HIS A 225 20.73 20.19 10.14
C HIS A 225 22.26 20.13 10.09
N GLY A 226 22.85 19.81 8.92
CA GLY A 226 24.30 19.78 8.69
C GLY A 226 25.01 18.54 9.21
N HIS A 227 24.29 17.47 9.56
CA HIS A 227 24.89 16.20 9.98
C HIS A 227 25.13 15.28 8.78
N LEU A 228 26.26 14.58 8.80
CA LEU A 228 26.68 13.68 7.75
C LEU A 228 26.25 12.24 8.05
N ILE A 229 25.69 11.57 7.05
CA ILE A 229 25.39 10.13 7.10
C ILE A 229 26.23 9.43 6.03
N ARG A 230 26.89 8.32 6.42
CA ARG A 230 27.57 7.40 5.51
C ARG A 230 26.90 6.05 5.53
N ALA A 231 26.48 5.56 4.36
CA ALA A 231 25.84 4.26 4.22
C ALA A 231 26.47 3.46 3.07
N LYS A 232 26.64 2.14 3.22
CA LYS A 232 27.08 1.29 2.10
C LYS A 232 26.02 1.22 1.01
N GLN A 233 24.75 1.26 1.40
CA GLN A 233 23.57 1.25 0.52
C GLN A 233 22.53 2.24 1.02
N LEU A 234 21.82 2.87 0.10
CA LEU A 234 20.64 3.70 0.35
C LEU A 234 19.38 2.97 -0.14
N VAL A 235 18.32 2.98 0.65
CA VAL A 235 16.99 2.58 0.20
C VAL A 235 16.11 3.83 0.16
N ILE A 236 15.57 4.15 -1.01
CA ILE A 236 14.58 5.23 -1.17
C ILE A 236 13.18 4.61 -1.06
N ALA A 237 12.58 4.77 0.13
CA ALA A 237 11.25 4.32 0.50
C ALA A 237 10.35 5.51 0.89
N SER A 238 10.58 6.67 0.26
CA SER A 238 9.86 7.93 0.55
C SER A 238 8.46 8.01 -0.09
N GLY A 239 7.87 6.86 -0.37
CA GLY A 239 6.53 6.75 -0.94
C GLY A 239 6.45 7.42 -2.31
N TYR A 240 5.48 8.31 -2.48
CA TYR A 240 5.24 8.96 -3.77
C TYR A 240 6.32 9.99 -4.13
N GLU A 241 7.06 10.50 -3.15
CA GLU A 241 8.19 11.41 -3.35
C GLU A 241 9.44 10.68 -3.87
N SER A 242 9.46 9.35 -3.86
CA SER A 242 10.56 8.55 -4.46
C SER A 242 10.76 8.82 -5.95
N GLN A 243 9.71 9.25 -6.65
CA GLN A 243 9.79 9.64 -8.06
C GLN A 243 10.72 10.84 -8.30
N ASP A 244 10.87 11.74 -7.34
CA ASP A 244 11.69 12.95 -7.46
C ASP A 244 13.20 12.64 -7.54
N TYR A 245 13.59 11.42 -7.16
CA TYR A 245 14.97 10.92 -7.23
C TYR A 245 15.28 10.12 -8.49
N LEU A 246 14.31 9.95 -9.40
CA LEU A 246 14.45 9.25 -10.66
C LEU A 246 14.37 10.23 -11.85
N GLU A 247 15.25 10.07 -12.81
CA GLU A 247 15.20 10.85 -14.07
C GLU A 247 13.98 10.43 -14.90
N GLN A 248 13.71 9.13 -14.97
CA GLN A 248 12.56 8.61 -15.70
C GLN A 248 11.29 8.67 -14.86
N LYS A 249 10.22 9.25 -15.44
CA LYS A 249 8.90 9.25 -14.82
C LYS A 249 8.25 7.87 -14.97
N VAL A 250 8.11 7.14 -13.86
CA VAL A 250 7.55 5.78 -13.82
C VAL A 250 6.17 5.71 -13.20
N THR A 251 5.72 6.79 -12.55
CA THR A 251 4.44 6.84 -11.84
C THR A 251 3.54 7.97 -12.31
N ARG A 252 2.23 7.78 -12.17
CA ARG A 252 1.19 8.80 -12.32
C ARG A 252 0.49 8.98 -10.98
N PHE A 253 0.29 10.24 -10.57
CA PHE A 253 -0.35 10.55 -9.30
C PHE A 253 -1.85 10.76 -9.45
N HIS A 254 -2.58 10.27 -8.46
CA HIS A 254 -4.02 10.42 -8.30
C HIS A 254 -4.34 10.97 -6.91
N SER A 255 -5.45 11.67 -6.82
CA SER A 255 -6.09 12.04 -5.56
C SER A 255 -7.20 11.04 -5.28
N THR A 256 -7.27 10.50 -4.08
CA THR A 256 -8.36 9.66 -3.59
C THR A 256 -9.03 10.30 -2.38
N TYR A 257 -10.28 9.93 -2.14
CA TYR A 257 -11.11 10.50 -1.08
C TYR A 257 -11.69 9.37 -0.26
N VAL A 258 -11.77 9.57 1.05
CA VAL A 258 -12.25 8.58 2.00
C VAL A 258 -13.19 9.23 2.99
N LEU A 259 -14.25 8.53 3.35
CA LEU A 259 -15.09 8.82 4.51
C LEU A 259 -15.08 7.63 5.48
N VAL A 260 -15.36 7.92 6.75
CA VAL A 260 -15.63 6.94 7.79
C VAL A 260 -16.96 7.28 8.43
N SER A 261 -17.82 6.30 8.57
CA SER A 261 -19.13 6.49 9.20
C SER A 261 -19.05 6.64 10.72
N GLU A 262 -20.13 7.11 11.33
CA GLU A 262 -20.42 6.78 12.72
C GLU A 262 -20.53 5.25 12.90
N PRO A 263 -20.38 4.70 14.12
CA PRO A 263 -20.55 3.28 14.38
C PRO A 263 -21.99 2.83 14.10
N PHE A 264 -22.14 1.67 13.45
CA PHE A 264 -23.43 1.00 13.30
C PHE A 264 -23.79 0.20 14.58
N GLU A 265 -25.07 0.07 14.88
CA GLU A 265 -25.55 -0.64 16.06
C GLU A 265 -25.39 -2.17 15.97
N SER A 266 -25.48 -2.72 14.73
CA SER A 266 -25.43 -4.15 14.44
C SER A 266 -24.33 -4.50 13.45
N GLU A 267 -24.17 -5.79 13.16
CA GLU A 267 -23.32 -6.29 12.06
C GLU A 267 -23.73 -5.63 10.74
N ILE A 268 -22.74 -5.20 9.96
CA ILE A 268 -22.98 -4.34 8.78
C ILE A 268 -23.23 -5.20 7.55
N TRP A 269 -22.36 -6.20 7.30
CA TRP A 269 -22.48 -7.14 6.18
C TRP A 269 -21.73 -8.44 6.41
N TYR A 270 -21.95 -9.39 5.55
CA TYR A 270 -21.45 -10.75 5.63
C TYR A 270 -19.94 -10.81 5.89
N ARG A 271 -19.57 -11.39 7.04
CA ARG A 271 -18.19 -11.66 7.48
C ARG A 271 -17.28 -10.42 7.42
N ASP A 272 -17.81 -9.22 7.49
CA ASP A 272 -17.03 -7.98 7.37
C ASP A 272 -16.11 -7.93 6.16
N ALA A 273 -16.54 -8.50 5.05
CA ALA A 273 -15.74 -8.66 3.84
C ALA A 273 -15.21 -7.33 3.32
N LEU A 274 -14.01 -7.36 2.76
CA LEU A 274 -13.48 -6.25 1.96
C LEU A 274 -14.24 -6.20 0.63
N ILE A 275 -14.83 -5.05 0.28
CA ILE A 275 -15.64 -4.89 -0.92
C ILE A 275 -14.94 -3.93 -1.88
N TRP A 276 -14.84 -4.30 -3.14
CA TRP A 276 -14.41 -3.42 -4.22
C TRP A 276 -15.10 -3.80 -5.53
N GLU A 277 -14.97 -2.96 -6.59
CA GLU A 277 -15.81 -3.10 -7.76
C GLU A 277 -15.08 -2.88 -9.10
N THR A 278 -15.74 -3.30 -10.19
CA THR A 278 -15.21 -3.20 -11.55
C THR A 278 -15.24 -1.79 -12.14
N ALA A 279 -16.04 -0.86 -11.59
CA ALA A 279 -16.08 0.54 -12.06
C ALA A 279 -14.72 1.23 -12.00
N ARG A 280 -14.52 2.23 -12.83
CA ARG A 280 -13.34 3.09 -12.81
C ARG A 280 -13.75 4.57 -12.84
N PRO A 281 -13.39 5.37 -11.82
CA PRO A 281 -12.75 4.97 -10.56
C PRO A 281 -13.68 4.08 -9.72
N TYR A 282 -13.10 3.09 -9.03
CA TYR A 282 -13.85 2.13 -8.20
C TYR A 282 -14.12 2.66 -6.79
N LEU A 283 -15.15 2.10 -6.17
CA LEU A 283 -15.35 2.18 -4.73
C LEU A 283 -14.70 0.98 -4.06
N TYR A 284 -14.14 1.21 -2.88
CA TYR A 284 -13.65 0.17 -2.01
C TYR A 284 -14.11 0.43 -0.57
N LEU A 285 -14.50 -0.63 0.13
CA LEU A 285 -15.10 -0.53 1.45
C LEU A 285 -14.53 -1.58 2.40
N ARG A 286 -14.43 -1.20 3.66
CA ARG A 286 -14.15 -2.12 4.76
C ARG A 286 -14.87 -1.68 6.02
N THR A 287 -14.99 -2.60 6.97
CA THR A 287 -15.45 -2.30 8.33
C THR A 287 -14.27 -2.09 9.28
N THR A 288 -14.56 -1.55 10.46
CA THR A 288 -13.63 -1.46 11.58
C THR A 288 -14.14 -2.31 12.75
N PRO A 289 -13.26 -2.69 13.73
CA PRO A 289 -13.71 -3.44 14.91
C PRO A 289 -14.79 -2.73 15.74
N ASP A 290 -14.85 -1.40 15.70
CA ASP A 290 -15.90 -0.57 16.31
C ASP A 290 -17.10 -0.33 15.40
N ARG A 291 -17.30 -1.19 14.40
CA ARG A 291 -18.45 -1.20 13.46
C ARG A 291 -18.67 0.08 12.67
N ARG A 292 -17.60 0.72 12.24
CA ARG A 292 -17.65 1.80 11.26
C ARG A 292 -17.43 1.26 9.86
N VAL A 293 -17.86 1.99 8.87
CA VAL A 293 -17.55 1.73 7.46
C VAL A 293 -16.58 2.78 6.95
N LEU A 294 -15.47 2.32 6.38
CA LEU A 294 -14.61 3.15 5.54
C LEU A 294 -15.03 2.98 4.09
N VAL A 295 -15.31 4.10 3.43
CA VAL A 295 -15.62 4.13 1.99
C VAL A 295 -14.61 5.00 1.29
N GLY A 296 -13.86 4.43 0.34
CA GLY A 296 -12.90 5.17 -0.46
C GLY A 296 -13.19 5.09 -1.96
N GLY A 297 -12.64 6.05 -2.72
CA GLY A 297 -12.81 6.12 -4.17
C GLY A 297 -13.00 7.54 -4.69
N ARG A 298 -13.73 7.66 -5.82
CA ARG A 298 -13.94 8.94 -6.51
C ARG A 298 -12.64 9.62 -6.93
N ASP A 299 -11.66 8.81 -7.30
CA ASP A 299 -10.30 9.23 -7.65
C ASP A 299 -10.29 10.21 -8.82
N GLU A 300 -9.31 11.10 -8.79
CA GLU A 300 -9.04 12.06 -9.88
C GLU A 300 -7.52 12.19 -10.12
N PRO A 301 -7.09 12.59 -11.31
CA PRO A 301 -5.70 12.94 -11.53
C PRO A 301 -5.23 13.98 -10.52
N PHE A 302 -4.07 13.75 -9.92
CA PHE A 302 -3.49 14.69 -8.98
C PHE A 302 -2.85 15.88 -9.71
N TYR A 303 -3.18 17.09 -9.30
CA TYR A 303 -2.60 18.33 -9.82
C TYR A 303 -1.83 19.09 -8.75
N SER A 304 -2.41 19.25 -7.57
CA SER A 304 -1.79 19.91 -6.43
C SER A 304 -2.55 19.57 -5.14
N PRO A 305 -1.88 19.66 -3.96
CA PRO A 305 -2.55 19.48 -2.66
C PRO A 305 -3.76 20.40 -2.49
N GLY A 306 -3.63 21.67 -2.83
CA GLY A 306 -4.72 22.64 -2.68
C GLY A 306 -5.95 22.33 -3.55
N LYS A 307 -5.77 21.80 -4.77
CA LYS A 307 -6.91 21.38 -5.63
C LYS A 307 -7.57 20.13 -5.04
N ARG A 308 -6.79 19.15 -4.61
CA ARG A 308 -7.28 17.95 -3.93
C ARG A 308 -8.12 18.31 -2.71
N ASP A 309 -7.57 19.14 -1.82
CA ASP A 309 -8.20 19.47 -0.55
C ASP A 309 -9.51 20.28 -0.72
N LYS A 310 -9.56 21.19 -1.71
CA LYS A 310 -10.80 21.91 -2.06
C LYS A 310 -11.95 21.00 -2.49
N LEU A 311 -11.66 19.83 -3.03
CA LEU A 311 -12.67 18.89 -3.48
C LEU A 311 -13.21 18.00 -2.36
N LEU A 312 -12.60 17.95 -1.19
CA LEU A 312 -12.91 17.01 -0.12
C LEU A 312 -14.40 17.00 0.23
N THR A 313 -14.99 18.14 0.56
CA THR A 313 -16.42 18.22 0.95
C THR A 313 -17.35 17.68 -0.17
N LYS A 314 -17.09 18.06 -1.42
CA LYS A 314 -17.88 17.57 -2.56
C LYS A 314 -17.75 16.06 -2.73
N LYS A 315 -16.52 15.55 -2.64
CA LYS A 315 -16.22 14.11 -2.81
C LYS A 315 -16.79 13.27 -1.67
N THR A 316 -16.74 13.77 -0.43
CA THR A 316 -17.38 13.12 0.72
C THR A 316 -18.88 12.94 0.49
N ARG A 317 -19.58 13.98 0.04
CA ARG A 317 -21.02 13.88 -0.28
C ARG A 317 -21.30 12.87 -1.39
N LEU A 318 -20.44 12.80 -2.42
CA LEU A 318 -20.58 11.84 -3.50
C LEU A 318 -20.34 10.41 -3.03
N LEU A 319 -19.33 10.17 -2.17
CA LEU A 319 -19.07 8.86 -1.57
C LEU A 319 -20.22 8.40 -0.68
N ALA A 320 -20.78 9.30 0.14
CA ALA A 320 -21.96 9.00 0.95
C ALA A 320 -23.16 8.62 0.07
N HIS A 321 -23.43 9.39 -0.98
CA HIS A 321 -24.48 9.07 -1.94
C HIS A 321 -24.27 7.72 -2.64
N ASP A 322 -23.03 7.40 -3.03
CA ASP A 322 -22.70 6.11 -3.65
C ASP A 322 -22.92 4.96 -2.69
N PHE A 323 -22.55 5.12 -1.42
CA PHE A 323 -22.83 4.15 -0.38
C PHE A 323 -24.34 3.95 -0.18
N ASP A 324 -25.10 5.03 0.02
CA ASP A 324 -26.55 4.99 0.25
C ASP A 324 -27.29 4.30 -0.91
N LYS A 325 -26.85 4.56 -2.14
CA LYS A 325 -27.39 3.88 -3.32
C LYS A 325 -27.09 2.38 -3.34
N ARG A 326 -25.91 1.98 -2.88
CA ARG A 326 -25.47 0.57 -2.84
C ARG A 326 -26.06 -0.21 -1.68
N PHE A 327 -26.28 0.46 -0.55
CA PHE A 327 -26.76 -0.11 0.70
C PHE A 327 -28.02 0.64 1.20
N PRO A 328 -29.14 0.58 0.46
CA PRO A 328 -30.31 1.41 0.77
C PRO A 328 -30.94 1.15 2.14
N THR A 329 -30.72 -0.02 2.72
CA THR A 329 -31.21 -0.37 4.06
C THR A 329 -30.29 0.10 5.20
N LEU A 330 -29.07 0.51 4.86
CA LEU A 330 -28.10 1.12 5.79
C LEU A 330 -28.06 2.65 5.61
N ALA A 331 -28.79 3.19 4.66
CA ALA A 331 -28.88 4.62 4.38
C ALA A 331 -29.77 5.36 5.40
N PRO A 332 -29.46 6.64 5.69
CA PRO A 332 -28.29 7.38 5.23
C PRO A 332 -27.05 7.07 6.04
N ILE A 333 -25.88 7.01 5.38
CA ILE A 333 -24.62 6.91 6.11
C ILE A 333 -24.29 8.23 6.81
N LEU A 334 -24.11 8.17 8.11
CA LEU A 334 -23.68 9.32 8.93
C LEU A 334 -22.16 9.40 8.91
N VAL A 335 -21.62 10.49 8.38
CA VAL A 335 -20.16 10.67 8.21
C VAL A 335 -19.57 11.33 9.44
N ASP A 336 -18.64 10.64 10.10
CA ASP A 336 -17.90 11.13 11.26
C ASP A 336 -16.54 11.70 10.86
N PHE A 337 -15.77 11.00 10.01
CA PHE A 337 -14.47 11.45 9.54
C PHE A 337 -14.38 11.44 8.01
N ASN A 338 -13.54 12.32 7.46
CA ASN A 338 -13.18 12.28 6.05
C ASN A 338 -11.78 12.85 5.82
N TRP A 339 -11.11 12.32 4.79
CA TRP A 339 -9.84 12.86 4.33
C TRP A 339 -9.63 12.60 2.84
N ALA A 340 -8.63 13.25 2.29
CA ALA A 340 -8.12 12.97 0.96
C ALA A 340 -6.65 12.57 1.04
N GLY A 341 -6.24 11.65 0.19
CA GLY A 341 -4.87 11.20 0.03
C GLY A 341 -4.40 11.32 -1.42
N THR A 342 -3.10 11.18 -1.60
CA THR A 342 -2.47 11.05 -2.92
C THR A 342 -1.89 9.65 -3.01
N PHE A 343 -2.08 8.97 -4.15
CA PHE A 343 -1.44 7.71 -4.45
C PHE A 343 -0.84 7.72 -5.86
N ALA A 344 -0.03 6.73 -6.19
CA ALA A 344 0.69 6.67 -7.45
C ALA A 344 0.55 5.30 -8.09
N GLU A 345 0.19 5.28 -9.37
CA GLU A 345 0.09 4.09 -10.20
C GLU A 345 1.23 4.01 -11.21
N THR A 346 1.62 2.80 -11.55
CA THR A 346 2.51 2.48 -12.66
C THR A 346 1.69 2.04 -13.88
N ALA A 347 2.31 1.99 -15.04
CA ALA A 347 1.62 1.62 -16.28
C ALA A 347 1.09 0.18 -16.33
N ASP A 348 1.61 -0.71 -15.47
CA ASP A 348 1.21 -2.12 -15.39
C ASP A 348 0.61 -2.51 -14.04
N GLY A 349 0.48 -1.57 -13.11
CA GLY A 349 0.00 -1.83 -11.77
C GLY A 349 0.99 -2.55 -10.85
N LEU A 350 2.19 -2.92 -11.33
CA LEU A 350 3.24 -3.51 -10.51
C LEU A 350 4.22 -2.45 -10.01
N PRO A 351 4.72 -2.56 -8.77
CA PRO A 351 5.71 -1.61 -8.24
C PRO A 351 7.06 -1.74 -8.93
N PHE A 352 7.92 -0.74 -8.72
CA PHE A 352 9.33 -0.80 -9.03
C PHE A 352 10.14 -1.01 -7.76
N ILE A 353 10.90 -2.12 -7.72
CA ILE A 353 11.76 -2.50 -6.60
C ILE A 353 13.12 -2.89 -7.18
N GLY A 354 14.17 -2.15 -6.87
CA GLY A 354 15.51 -2.44 -7.39
C GLY A 354 16.38 -1.21 -7.58
N MET A 355 17.55 -1.42 -8.17
CA MET A 355 18.52 -0.37 -8.47
C MET A 355 18.34 0.17 -9.88
N VAL A 356 18.76 1.41 -10.09
CA VAL A 356 18.92 2.05 -11.40
C VAL A 356 20.39 2.40 -11.63
N LYS A 357 20.83 2.43 -12.89
CA LYS A 357 22.24 2.67 -13.23
C LYS A 357 22.75 4.05 -12.79
N GLU A 358 21.87 5.03 -12.87
CA GLU A 358 22.17 6.44 -12.59
C GLU A 358 22.37 6.73 -11.12
N ARG A 359 21.93 5.81 -10.23
CA ARG A 359 22.02 5.92 -8.77
C ARG A 359 22.66 4.65 -8.18
N PRO A 360 23.98 4.48 -8.36
CA PRO A 360 24.67 3.29 -7.83
C PRO A 360 24.49 3.20 -6.31
N ARG A 361 24.41 1.97 -5.78
CA ARG A 361 24.18 1.69 -4.35
C ARG A 361 22.85 2.23 -3.80
N THR A 362 21.90 2.55 -4.66
CA THR A 362 20.57 3.02 -4.26
C THR A 362 19.50 2.06 -4.76
N ILE A 363 18.73 1.52 -3.83
CA ILE A 363 17.57 0.67 -4.10
C ILE A 363 16.31 1.52 -3.97
N PHE A 364 15.46 1.46 -4.95
CA PHE A 364 14.16 2.14 -4.96
C PHE A 364 13.04 1.15 -4.63
N ALA A 365 12.01 1.63 -3.95
CA ALA A 365 10.78 0.92 -3.67
C ALA A 365 9.61 1.91 -3.81
N LEU A 366 8.91 1.87 -4.97
CA LEU A 366 7.86 2.87 -5.30
C LEU A 366 6.81 2.34 -6.29
N GLY A 367 5.72 3.10 -6.45
CA GLY A 367 4.70 2.83 -7.47
C GLY A 367 3.73 1.73 -7.06
N PHE A 368 3.34 1.68 -5.81
CA PHE A 368 2.61 0.56 -5.22
C PHE A 368 1.10 0.53 -5.50
N GLY A 369 0.54 1.55 -6.18
CA GLY A 369 -0.90 1.61 -6.45
C GLY A 369 -1.76 1.51 -5.19
N GLY A 370 -2.85 0.78 -5.28
CA GLY A 370 -3.75 0.48 -4.17
C GLY A 370 -3.20 -0.56 -3.17
N ASN A 371 -2.22 -1.38 -3.57
CA ASN A 371 -1.69 -2.50 -2.77
C ASN A 371 -0.45 -2.14 -1.94
N GLY A 372 -0.32 -0.90 -1.50
CA GLY A 372 0.89 -0.34 -0.92
C GLY A 372 1.52 -1.15 0.21
N ILE A 373 0.72 -1.70 1.13
CA ILE A 373 1.23 -2.46 2.28
C ILE A 373 1.72 -3.85 1.84
N VAL A 374 0.96 -4.53 0.99
CA VAL A 374 1.29 -5.85 0.45
C VAL A 374 2.58 -5.79 -0.38
N PHE A 375 2.69 -4.81 -1.28
CA PHE A 375 3.91 -4.61 -2.05
C PHE A 375 5.10 -4.14 -1.21
N SER A 376 4.86 -3.43 -0.11
CA SER A 376 5.93 -3.06 0.83
C SER A 376 6.52 -4.29 1.54
N GLN A 377 5.69 -5.29 1.83
CA GLN A 377 6.12 -6.58 2.36
C GLN A 377 7.05 -7.30 1.37
N ILE A 378 6.65 -7.39 0.10
CA ILE A 378 7.46 -8.00 -0.97
C ILE A 378 8.77 -7.21 -1.15
N ALA A 379 8.71 -5.88 -1.11
CA ALA A 379 9.90 -5.04 -1.22
C ALA A 379 10.89 -5.28 -0.08
N GLY A 380 10.41 -5.41 1.16
CA GLY A 380 11.24 -5.72 2.32
C GLY A 380 12.03 -7.02 2.15
N GLU A 381 11.41 -8.07 1.61
CA GLU A 381 12.09 -9.34 1.33
C GLU A 381 13.13 -9.23 0.22
N ILE A 382 12.78 -8.59 -0.90
CA ILE A 382 13.72 -8.40 -2.02
C ILE A 382 14.94 -7.58 -1.58
N ILE A 383 14.71 -6.53 -0.79
CA ILE A 383 15.80 -5.68 -0.28
C ILE A 383 16.68 -6.45 0.71
N ARG A 384 16.09 -7.23 1.63
CA ARG A 384 16.82 -8.12 2.54
C ARG A 384 17.70 -9.11 1.77
N ASP A 385 17.14 -9.78 0.78
CA ASP A 385 17.87 -10.77 -0.02
C ASP A 385 19.02 -10.11 -0.78
N THR A 386 18.79 -8.93 -1.36
CA THR A 386 19.84 -8.12 -1.99
C THR A 386 20.95 -7.77 -0.99
N ALA A 387 20.59 -7.38 0.22
CA ALA A 387 21.54 -7.02 1.28
C ALA A 387 22.40 -8.21 1.74
N LEU A 388 21.84 -9.41 1.70
CA LEU A 388 22.53 -10.66 2.01
C LEU A 388 23.30 -11.24 0.81
N GLY A 389 23.30 -10.57 -0.35
CA GLY A 389 23.92 -11.10 -1.58
C GLY A 389 23.19 -12.32 -2.16
N LYS A 390 21.92 -12.54 -1.77
CA LYS A 390 21.09 -13.64 -2.26
C LYS A 390 20.34 -13.22 -3.51
N ASN A 391 20.20 -14.15 -4.44
CA ASN A 391 19.31 -13.94 -5.60
C ASN A 391 17.87 -14.23 -5.20
N ASN A 392 17.02 -13.19 -5.19
CA ASN A 392 15.59 -13.36 -5.03
C ASN A 392 14.98 -13.71 -6.40
N PRO A 393 14.33 -14.88 -6.56
CA PRO A 393 13.85 -15.35 -7.86
C PRO A 393 12.75 -14.46 -8.47
N ASP A 394 12.05 -13.71 -7.66
CA ASP A 394 10.91 -12.88 -8.07
C ASP A 394 11.28 -11.40 -8.31
N ALA A 395 12.50 -10.98 -7.93
CA ALA A 395 12.94 -9.59 -8.05
C ALA A 395 12.84 -9.05 -9.50
N HIS A 396 13.04 -9.92 -10.50
CA HIS A 396 12.96 -9.55 -11.90
C HIS A 396 11.58 -9.04 -12.34
N ILE A 397 10.50 -9.47 -11.68
CA ILE A 397 9.11 -9.07 -11.95
C ILE A 397 8.93 -7.57 -11.63
N PHE A 398 9.63 -7.08 -10.62
CA PHE A 398 9.51 -5.71 -10.10
C PHE A 398 10.68 -4.80 -10.52
N SER A 399 11.65 -5.32 -11.29
CA SER A 399 12.84 -4.55 -11.69
C SER A 399 12.51 -3.44 -12.69
N PHE A 400 13.35 -2.41 -12.73
CA PHE A 400 13.25 -1.32 -13.70
C PHE A 400 13.51 -1.82 -15.15
N ASP A 401 14.21 -2.94 -15.33
CA ASP A 401 14.49 -3.52 -16.65
C ASP A 401 13.24 -4.00 -17.39
N ARG A 402 12.12 -4.21 -16.68
CA ARG A 402 10.86 -4.60 -17.34
C ARG A 402 10.30 -3.51 -18.29
N MET A 403 10.67 -2.26 -18.10
CA MET A 403 10.29 -1.17 -19.01
C MET A 403 10.98 -1.28 -20.36
N ASN A 404 12.23 -1.71 -20.40
CA ASN A 404 13.04 -1.84 -21.61
C ASN A 404 12.54 -2.97 -22.54
N LYS A 405 11.82 -3.96 -21.99
CA LYS A 405 11.25 -5.08 -22.76
C LYS A 405 9.99 -4.67 -23.54
N ARG A 406 9.29 -3.62 -23.13
CA ARG A 406 8.08 -3.12 -23.81
C ARG A 406 8.37 -2.35 -25.10
N GLY A 407 9.50 -1.69 -25.21
CA GLY A 407 9.91 -0.96 -26.42
C GLY A 407 10.38 -1.83 -27.57
N LYS A 408 10.46 -3.16 -27.41
CA LYS A 408 10.91 -4.11 -28.45
C LYS A 408 9.78 -4.97 -29.04
N SER A 409 8.53 -4.73 -28.63
CA SER A 409 7.34 -5.50 -29.07
C SER A 409 6.35 -4.67 -29.89
N THR A 410 6.80 -3.55 -30.48
CA THR A 410 6.01 -2.75 -31.44
C THR A 410 6.69 -2.75 -32.80
#